data_27dde9af9afd4a3818d07157e397a44c
#
_entry.id   27dde9af9afd4a3818d07157e397a44c
#
_cell.length_a   1.000
_cell.length_b   1.000
_cell.length_c   1.000
_cell.angle_alpha   90.00
_cell.angle_beta   90.00
_cell.angle_gamma   90.00
#
_symmetry.space_group_name_H-M   'P 1'
#
loop_
_entity.id
_entity.type
_entity.pdbx_description
1 polymer ?
#
loop_
_entity_poly.entity_id
_entity_poly.type
_entity_poly.pdbx_seq_one_letter_code
_entity_poly.pdbx_strand_id
1 'polypeptide(L)'
;MSIPSGFRELKEAIGFAAANGPWFEKVEGSRLIRAFRPGLQHANAHGIVHGGMLAAFLDSAMGSTVSHVLQRRSVTVRLTIDYLMPGRVGDWLQAEAEVLGHDAQVAQVRGRLYGPRHDVLAGGGSFALLSRQRQPRIRS
;
A
#
# COMPACT_ATOMS: atom_id res chain seq x y z
N MET A 1 14.76 -15.89 -2.62
CA MET A 1 14.78 -14.99 -3.76
C MET A 1 15.21 -13.61 -3.32
N SER A 2 15.98 -12.94 -4.13
CA SER A 2 16.53 -11.64 -3.80
C SER A 2 15.47 -10.55 -3.80
N ILE A 3 15.71 -9.53 -2.99
CA ILE A 3 14.88 -8.34 -2.94
C ILE A 3 15.52 -7.31 -3.87
N PRO A 4 14.73 -6.66 -4.76
CA PRO A 4 15.27 -5.64 -5.64
C PRO A 4 15.96 -4.52 -4.88
N SER A 5 16.98 -3.94 -5.51
CA SER A 5 17.79 -2.87 -4.92
C SER A 5 16.95 -1.67 -4.50
N GLY A 6 17.29 -1.10 -3.36
CA GLY A 6 16.64 0.09 -2.83
C GLY A 6 15.44 -0.17 -1.92
N PHE A 7 14.92 -1.40 -1.91
CA PHE A 7 13.83 -1.77 -1.01
C PHE A 7 14.37 -2.19 0.35
N ARG A 8 13.68 -1.76 1.40
CA ARG A 8 13.94 -2.20 2.77
C ARG A 8 12.71 -2.86 3.34
N GLU A 9 12.91 -3.85 4.18
CA GLU A 9 11.80 -4.52 4.85
C GLU A 9 11.19 -3.62 5.92
N LEU A 10 9.86 -3.61 6.02
CA LEU A 10 9.13 -2.91 7.06
C LEU A 10 9.04 -3.78 8.31
N LYS A 11 10.09 -3.74 9.12
CA LYS A 11 10.24 -4.64 10.29
C LYS A 11 9.36 -4.24 11.46
N GLU A 12 8.91 -2.98 11.50
CA GLU A 12 8.05 -2.48 12.58
C GLU A 12 6.56 -2.63 12.26
N ALA A 13 6.24 -3.36 11.19
CA ALA A 13 4.84 -3.60 10.83
C ALA A 13 4.11 -4.33 11.95
N ILE A 14 2.86 -3.92 12.19
CA ILE A 14 1.99 -4.53 13.19
C ILE A 14 0.64 -4.86 12.54
N GLY A 15 -0.14 -5.71 13.20
CA GLY A 15 -1.48 -6.05 12.78
C GLY A 15 -1.52 -6.73 11.41
N PHE A 16 -2.34 -6.20 10.51
CA PHE A 16 -2.56 -6.80 9.19
C PHE A 16 -1.27 -6.91 8.39
N ALA A 17 -0.48 -5.85 8.36
CA ALA A 17 0.79 -5.84 7.62
C ALA A 17 1.77 -6.88 8.16
N ALA A 18 1.86 -7.03 9.47
CA ALA A 18 2.72 -8.04 10.08
C ALA A 18 2.25 -9.45 9.74
N ALA A 19 0.94 -9.69 9.79
CA ALA A 19 0.36 -11.00 9.52
C ALA A 19 0.46 -11.41 8.05
N ASN A 20 0.52 -10.44 7.15
CA ASN A 20 0.54 -10.67 5.70
C ASN A 20 1.85 -10.28 5.03
N GLY A 21 2.86 -9.98 5.83
CA GLY A 21 4.19 -9.63 5.35
C GLY A 21 5.06 -10.83 5.01
N PRO A 22 6.35 -10.57 4.76
CA PRO A 22 7.01 -9.27 4.89
C PRO A 22 6.65 -8.30 3.75
N TRP A 23 6.53 -7.04 4.09
CA TRP A 23 6.34 -5.96 3.13
C TRP A 23 7.60 -5.09 3.07
N PHE A 24 7.80 -4.47 1.94
CA PHE A 24 9.01 -3.70 1.64
C PHE A 24 8.63 -2.31 1.14
N GLU A 25 9.56 -1.39 1.28
CA GLU A 25 9.35 -0.01 0.90
C GLU A 25 10.60 0.59 0.27
N LYS A 26 10.39 1.42 -0.73
CA LYS A 26 11.44 2.22 -1.33
C LYS A 26 10.92 3.65 -1.46
N VAL A 27 11.70 4.62 -1.02
CA VAL A 27 11.34 6.04 -1.09
C VAL A 27 12.34 6.77 -1.96
N GLU A 28 11.82 7.52 -2.93
CA GLU A 28 12.62 8.36 -3.82
C GLU A 28 11.92 9.73 -3.89
N GLY A 29 12.34 10.67 -3.06
CA GLY A 29 11.71 11.98 -2.96
C GLY A 29 10.27 11.86 -2.47
N SER A 30 9.32 12.35 -3.27
CA SER A 30 7.87 12.23 -2.96
C SER A 30 7.29 10.88 -3.37
N ARG A 31 8.05 10.06 -4.09
CA ARG A 31 7.62 8.77 -4.58
C ARG A 31 7.85 7.70 -3.52
N LEU A 32 6.79 7.03 -3.12
CA LEU A 32 6.84 5.92 -2.18
C LEU A 32 6.34 4.67 -2.89
N ILE A 33 7.13 3.61 -2.89
CA ILE A 33 6.77 2.33 -3.51
C ILE A 33 6.71 1.29 -2.40
N ARG A 34 5.57 0.61 -2.28
CA ARG A 34 5.42 -0.56 -1.43
C ARG A 34 5.53 -1.81 -2.28
N ALA A 35 6.06 -2.88 -1.71
CA ALA A 35 6.22 -4.12 -2.45
C ALA A 35 6.10 -5.32 -1.53
N PHE A 36 5.68 -6.44 -2.09
CA PHE A 36 5.71 -7.73 -1.40
C PHE A 36 5.73 -8.85 -2.42
N ARG A 37 6.14 -10.02 -1.96
CA ARG A 37 6.14 -11.24 -2.75
C ARG A 37 5.07 -12.16 -2.17
N PRO A 38 3.91 -12.30 -2.84
CA PRO A 38 2.84 -13.15 -2.31
C PRO A 38 3.30 -14.58 -2.10
N GLY A 39 2.91 -15.13 -0.97
CA GLY A 39 3.09 -16.55 -0.65
C GLY A 39 1.79 -17.30 -0.77
N LEU A 40 1.84 -18.60 -0.46
CA LEU A 40 0.65 -19.47 -0.51
C LEU A 40 -0.45 -19.00 0.44
N GLN A 41 -0.10 -18.36 1.54
CA GLN A 41 -1.08 -17.84 2.50
C GLN A 41 -1.95 -16.72 1.89
N HIS A 42 -1.53 -16.13 0.78
CA HIS A 42 -2.26 -15.08 0.09
C HIS A 42 -3.10 -15.60 -1.08
N ALA A 43 -2.99 -16.90 -1.39
CA ALA A 43 -3.68 -17.47 -2.53
C ALA A 43 -5.14 -17.79 -2.23
N ASN A 44 -5.96 -17.73 -3.25
CA ASN A 44 -7.35 -18.20 -3.20
C ASN A 44 -7.42 -19.66 -3.69
N ALA A 45 -8.65 -20.18 -3.79
CA ALA A 45 -8.87 -21.56 -4.22
C ALA A 45 -8.40 -21.85 -5.66
N HIS A 46 -8.19 -20.81 -6.48
CA HIS A 46 -7.70 -20.95 -7.86
C HIS A 46 -6.17 -20.91 -7.95
N GLY A 47 -5.46 -20.77 -6.83
CA GLY A 47 -3.99 -20.71 -6.81
C GLY A 47 -3.39 -19.37 -7.25
N ILE A 48 -4.19 -18.33 -7.37
CA ILE A 48 -3.73 -16.98 -7.61
C ILE A 48 -3.94 -16.13 -6.35
N VAL A 49 -3.32 -14.96 -6.31
CA VAL A 49 -3.42 -14.11 -5.14
C VAL A 49 -4.85 -13.65 -4.93
N HIS A 50 -5.36 -13.77 -3.72
CA HIS A 50 -6.71 -13.37 -3.37
C HIS A 50 -6.91 -11.88 -3.67
N GLY A 51 -8.01 -11.56 -4.37
CA GLY A 51 -8.29 -10.18 -4.76
C GLY A 51 -8.38 -9.21 -3.58
N GLY A 52 -8.92 -9.68 -2.46
CA GLY A 52 -8.97 -8.88 -1.23
C GLY A 52 -7.59 -8.55 -0.69
N MET A 53 -6.63 -9.46 -0.80
CA MET A 53 -5.25 -9.19 -0.39
C MET A 53 -4.62 -8.11 -1.26
N LEU A 54 -4.83 -8.18 -2.57
CA LEU A 54 -4.31 -7.19 -3.50
C LEU A 54 -4.90 -5.81 -3.22
N ALA A 55 -6.21 -5.75 -3.01
CA ALA A 55 -6.90 -4.50 -2.68
C ALA A 55 -6.40 -3.90 -1.36
N ALA A 56 -6.22 -4.74 -0.34
CA ALA A 56 -5.70 -4.31 0.96
C ALA A 56 -4.28 -3.76 0.83
N PHE A 57 -3.46 -4.40 0.00
CA PHE A 57 -2.08 -3.93 -0.20
C PHE A 57 -2.06 -2.58 -0.91
N LEU A 58 -2.87 -2.41 -1.96
CA LEU A 58 -2.95 -1.12 -2.65
C LEU A 58 -3.51 -0.03 -1.74
N ASP A 59 -4.54 -0.33 -0.96
CA ASP A 59 -5.08 0.59 0.04
C ASP A 59 -4.00 1.06 1.00
N SER A 60 -3.21 0.13 1.50
CA SER A 60 -2.10 0.43 2.42
C SER A 60 -1.05 1.32 1.75
N ALA A 61 -0.72 1.06 0.49
CA ALA A 61 0.24 1.88 -0.26
C ALA A 61 -0.30 3.30 -0.47
N MET A 62 -1.59 3.43 -0.76
CA MET A 62 -2.22 4.75 -0.92
C MET A 62 -2.20 5.54 0.39
N GLY A 63 -2.56 4.91 1.51
CA GLY A 63 -2.52 5.57 2.81
C GLY A 63 -1.11 5.98 3.22
N SER A 64 -0.13 5.15 2.93
CA SER A 64 1.27 5.45 3.21
C SER A 64 1.77 6.61 2.35
N THR A 65 1.32 6.71 1.11
CA THR A 65 1.66 7.82 0.23
C THR A 65 1.07 9.13 0.76
N VAL A 66 -0.18 9.10 1.22
CA VAL A 66 -0.80 10.28 1.87
C VAL A 66 0.04 10.73 3.05
N SER A 67 0.42 9.80 3.92
CA SER A 67 1.23 10.09 5.09
C SER A 67 2.58 10.69 4.71
N HIS A 68 3.23 10.12 3.70
CA HIS A 68 4.55 10.58 3.24
C HIS A 68 4.48 11.98 2.61
N VAL A 69 3.51 12.21 1.74
CA VAL A 69 3.41 13.46 0.96
C VAL A 69 2.83 14.59 1.79
N LEU A 70 1.77 14.32 2.55
CA LEU A 70 1.05 15.35 3.30
C LEU A 70 1.47 15.46 4.77
N GLN A 71 2.29 14.53 5.25
CA GLN A 71 2.70 14.47 6.66
C GLN A 71 1.49 14.41 7.60
N ARG A 72 0.49 13.66 7.19
CA ARG A 72 -0.77 13.48 7.92
C ARG A 72 -1.17 12.01 7.88
N ARG A 73 -1.63 11.50 9.01
CA ARG A 73 -2.29 10.18 9.02
C ARG A 73 -3.68 10.30 8.45
N SER A 74 -4.19 9.20 7.94
CA SER A 74 -5.50 9.19 7.29
C SER A 74 -6.23 7.88 7.54
N VAL A 75 -7.53 7.90 7.24
CA VAL A 75 -8.38 6.73 7.28
C VAL A 75 -9.05 6.62 5.92
N THR A 76 -9.06 5.44 5.33
CA THR A 76 -9.74 5.19 4.07
C THR A 76 -11.25 5.37 4.26
N VAL A 77 -11.84 6.25 3.47
CA VAL A 77 -13.28 6.51 3.46
C VAL A 77 -13.94 5.80 2.30
N ARG A 78 -13.25 5.76 1.16
CA ARG A 78 -13.75 5.13 -0.06
C ARG A 78 -12.58 4.52 -0.80
N LEU A 79 -12.80 3.32 -1.32
CA LEU A 79 -11.80 2.59 -2.10
C LEU A 79 -12.48 2.03 -3.35
N THR A 80 -11.93 2.33 -4.52
CA THR A 80 -12.39 1.80 -5.79
C THR A 80 -11.26 1.01 -6.41
N ILE A 81 -11.52 -0.23 -6.78
CA ILE A 81 -10.51 -1.14 -7.32
C ILE A 81 -11.01 -1.74 -8.63
N ASP A 82 -10.19 -1.67 -9.65
CA ASP A 82 -10.37 -2.39 -10.91
C ASP A 82 -9.32 -3.49 -10.99
N TYR A 83 -9.78 -4.72 -11.15
CA TYR A 83 -8.90 -5.88 -11.30
C TYR A 83 -8.58 -6.07 -12.78
N LEU A 84 -7.32 -5.91 -13.14
CA LEU A 84 -6.89 -5.93 -14.54
C LEU A 84 -6.36 -7.30 -14.95
N MET A 85 -5.47 -7.85 -14.15
CA MET A 85 -4.83 -9.15 -14.38
C MET A 85 -4.62 -9.86 -13.03
N PRO A 86 -4.57 -11.21 -13.03
CA PRO A 86 -4.29 -11.94 -11.79
C PRO A 86 -2.91 -11.61 -11.24
N GLY A 87 -2.82 -11.52 -9.92
CA GLY A 87 -1.54 -11.52 -9.21
C GLY A 87 -1.10 -12.94 -8.96
N ARG A 88 0.17 -13.24 -9.16
CA ARG A 88 0.68 -14.61 -9.02
C ARG A 88 1.53 -14.76 -7.77
N VAL A 89 1.35 -15.89 -7.11
CA VAL A 89 2.21 -16.28 -5.99
C VAL A 89 3.66 -16.34 -6.49
N GLY A 90 4.56 -15.74 -5.72
CA GLY A 90 6.00 -15.72 -6.04
C GLY A 90 6.45 -14.51 -6.85
N ASP A 91 5.55 -13.77 -7.46
CA ASP A 91 5.92 -12.56 -8.19
C ASP A 91 6.28 -11.43 -7.22
N TRP A 92 7.15 -10.55 -7.66
CA TRP A 92 7.42 -9.32 -6.94
C TRP A 92 6.41 -8.27 -7.37
N LEU A 93 5.47 -7.94 -6.47
CA LEU A 93 4.41 -6.99 -6.75
C LEU A 93 4.73 -5.64 -6.09
N GLN A 94 4.55 -4.57 -6.84
CA GLN A 94 4.79 -3.21 -6.38
C GLN A 94 3.52 -2.39 -6.46
N ALA A 95 3.34 -1.50 -5.50
CA ALA A 95 2.20 -0.58 -5.47
C ALA A 95 2.71 0.84 -5.29
N GLU A 96 2.17 1.74 -6.11
CA GLU A 96 2.47 3.16 -6.08
C GLU A 96 1.19 3.95 -6.12
N ALA A 97 1.23 5.15 -5.56
CA ALA A 97 0.08 6.02 -5.53
C ALA A 97 0.48 7.47 -5.70
N GLU A 98 -0.51 8.29 -6.04
CA GLU A 98 -0.34 9.71 -6.27
C GLU A 98 -1.50 10.45 -5.61
N VAL A 99 -1.19 11.48 -4.83
CA VAL A 99 -2.22 12.35 -4.28
C VAL A 99 -2.65 13.31 -5.40
N LEU A 100 -3.90 13.19 -5.81
CA LEU A 100 -4.45 14.00 -6.90
C LEU A 100 -4.85 15.39 -6.45
N GLY A 101 -5.26 15.52 -5.21
CA GLY A 101 -5.68 16.77 -4.61
C GLY A 101 -6.13 16.53 -3.19
N HIS A 102 -6.18 17.62 -2.42
CA HIS A 102 -6.62 17.52 -1.03
C HIS A 102 -7.05 18.88 -0.50
N ASP A 103 -7.84 18.85 0.56
CA ASP A 103 -8.10 20.02 1.41
C ASP A 103 -7.68 19.67 2.84
N ALA A 104 -8.17 20.40 3.83
CA ALA A 104 -7.81 20.18 5.23
C ALA A 104 -8.36 18.86 5.79
N GLN A 105 -9.35 18.26 5.13
CA GLN A 105 -10.10 17.13 5.66
C GLN A 105 -9.98 15.84 4.85
N VAL A 106 -9.81 15.93 3.54
CA VAL A 106 -9.86 14.77 2.64
C VAL A 106 -8.79 14.88 1.57
N ALA A 107 -8.14 13.76 1.28
CA ALA A 107 -7.23 13.61 0.15
C ALA A 107 -7.84 12.63 -0.87
N GLN A 108 -7.73 12.96 -2.15
CA GLN A 108 -8.09 12.07 -3.25
C GLN A 108 -6.81 11.46 -3.80
N VAL A 109 -6.81 10.15 -3.96
CA VAL A 109 -5.60 9.40 -4.30
C VAL A 109 -5.90 8.44 -5.44
N ARG A 110 -4.94 8.28 -6.32
CA ARG A 110 -4.98 7.27 -7.38
C ARG A 110 -3.78 6.34 -7.19
N GLY A 111 -3.97 5.06 -7.45
CA GLY A 111 -2.90 4.08 -7.29
C GLY A 111 -2.96 2.96 -8.29
N ARG A 112 -1.86 2.24 -8.38
CA ARG A 112 -1.78 1.02 -9.17
C ARG A 112 -0.90 0.00 -8.48
N LEU A 113 -1.18 -1.26 -8.76
CA LEU A 113 -0.39 -2.39 -8.32
C LEU A 113 0.04 -3.15 -9.57
N TYR A 114 1.32 -3.45 -9.66
CA TYR A 114 1.87 -4.06 -10.85
C TYR A 114 2.91 -5.12 -10.51
N GLY A 115 3.05 -6.07 -11.40
CA GLY A 115 4.05 -7.12 -11.33
C GLY A 115 5.10 -6.95 -12.41
N PRO A 116 5.95 -7.98 -12.59
CA PRO A 116 7.04 -7.91 -13.57
C PRO A 116 6.57 -7.80 -15.02
N ARG A 117 5.33 -8.23 -15.32
CA ARG A 117 4.84 -8.38 -16.69
C ARG A 117 3.72 -7.41 -17.05
N HIS A 118 2.93 -6.99 -16.07
CA HIS A 118 1.72 -6.20 -16.37
C HIS A 118 1.16 -5.56 -15.11
N ASP A 119 0.26 -4.61 -15.29
CA ASP A 119 -0.53 -4.05 -14.21
C ASP A 119 -1.54 -5.09 -13.72
N VAL A 120 -1.72 -5.15 -12.42
CA VAL A 120 -2.62 -6.11 -11.75
C VAL A 120 -3.87 -5.40 -11.27
N LEU A 121 -3.72 -4.26 -10.60
CA LEU A 121 -4.84 -3.42 -10.17
C LEU A 121 -4.63 -1.97 -10.60
N ALA A 122 -5.74 -1.29 -10.84
CA ALA A 122 -5.79 0.16 -10.85
C ALA A 122 -6.87 0.57 -9.87
N GLY A 123 -6.66 1.67 -9.17
CA GLY A 123 -7.65 2.08 -8.19
C GLY A 123 -7.53 3.52 -7.76
N GLY A 124 -8.45 3.92 -6.92
CA GLY A 124 -8.46 5.22 -6.31
C GLY A 124 -9.15 5.18 -4.97
N GLY A 125 -9.00 6.23 -4.21
CA GLY A 125 -9.60 6.30 -2.91
C GLY A 125 -9.69 7.71 -2.38
N SER A 126 -10.57 7.86 -1.41
CA SER A 126 -10.69 9.07 -0.61
C SER A 126 -10.24 8.75 0.80
N PHE A 127 -9.40 9.60 1.34
CA PHE A 127 -8.78 9.38 2.65
C PHE A 127 -9.08 10.57 3.55
N ALA A 128 -9.78 10.33 4.65
CA ALA A 128 -10.03 11.36 5.64
C ALA A 128 -8.74 11.64 6.40
N LEU A 129 -8.32 12.89 6.38
CA LEU A 129 -7.10 13.30 7.06
C LEU A 129 -7.39 13.49 8.55
N LEU A 130 -6.62 12.80 9.37
CA LEU A 130 -6.74 12.94 10.81
C LEU A 130 -6.08 14.23 11.25
N SER A 131 -6.62 14.84 12.31
CA SER A 131 -5.98 16.01 12.89
C SER A 131 -4.55 15.68 13.28
N ARG A 132 -3.65 16.64 13.09
CA ARG A 132 -2.27 16.47 13.53
C ARG A 132 -2.28 16.20 15.01
N GLN A 133 -1.88 15.00 15.38
CA GLN A 133 -1.71 14.71 16.79
C GLN A 133 -0.57 15.57 17.31
N ARG A 134 -0.84 16.21 18.45
CA ARG A 134 0.26 16.59 19.29
C ARG A 134 1.05 15.32 19.57
N GLN A 135 2.36 15.40 19.40
CA GLN A 135 3.20 14.32 19.87
C GLN A 135 2.70 13.89 21.26
N PRO A 136 2.47 12.60 21.47
CA PRO A 136 2.06 12.18 22.80
C PRO A 136 3.13 12.66 23.75
N ARG A 137 2.70 13.38 24.79
CA ARG A 137 3.62 13.70 25.87
C ARG A 137 4.16 12.37 26.35
N ILE A 138 5.48 12.29 26.40
CA ILE A 138 6.10 11.12 27.00
C ILE A 138 5.50 11.01 28.39
N ARG A 139 4.74 9.97 28.58
CA ARG A 139 4.21 9.66 29.88
C ARG A 139 5.31 9.01 30.66
N SER A 140 5.77 9.75 31.63
CA SER A 140 6.64 9.17 32.63
C SER A 140 5.89 8.11 33.43
#